data_d8a384aa25185de659f1bd0ea703cd53
#
_entry.id   d8a384aa25185de659f1bd0ea703cd53
#
_cell.length_a   1.000
_cell.length_b   1.000
_cell.length_c   1.000
_cell.angle_alpha   90.00
_cell.angle_beta   90.00
_cell.angle_gamma   90.00
#
_symmetry.space_group_name_H-M   'P 1'
#
loop_
_entity.id
_entity.type
_entity.pdbx_description
1 polymer ?
#
loop_
_entity_poly.entity_id
_entity_poly.type
_entity_poly.pdbx_seq_one_letter_code
_entity_poly.pdbx_strand_id
1 'polypeptide(L)'
;EMIMFGLQSVASGANPVNIKKGIDKTSDFLTKKLNELAVDVKGKEDIKAVASISAGNNDEIGDMIADAIEKVGADGVLSIENGNGLETIVEIEEGMEIDRGYGSPQFVTNNEKLLVEMENARIIITDEKIEQVKDLVPLLEQITEAGSPPVLLIAEDVVGEALATLVVNKLRGVLNITTMKAPGFGERRKALLQDIAIVTGSQYLAKDLGLSVATATIDSLGFARKVTQAATTTTFIADSASRDDIDLRVAQLKQELSETDSVYDTQKLSERIAKLAGGVAVIKVGAATEAELEDKKLRIEDAKNATFAAVEEGIVPGGGAALVHLSVMIEEFKETLTDPEEKLLSLIHI
;
A
#
# COMPACT_ATOMS: atom_id res chain seq x y z
N GLU A 1 32.12 4.74 5.58
CA GLU A 1 32.97 4.38 6.76
C GLU A 1 32.83 2.89 7.09
N MET A 2 31.67 2.29 7.25
CA MET A 2 31.45 0.85 7.51
C MET A 2 32.33 -0.05 6.65
N ILE A 3 32.35 0.19 5.33
CA ILE A 3 33.15 -0.61 4.40
C ILE A 3 34.64 -0.46 4.67
N MET A 4 35.10 0.76 4.90
CA MET A 4 36.52 1.02 5.16
C MET A 4 37.02 0.36 6.46
N PHE A 5 36.28 0.55 7.56
CA PHE A 5 36.63 -0.08 8.84
C PHE A 5 36.50 -1.59 8.80
N GLY A 6 35.45 -2.10 8.09
CA GLY A 6 35.28 -3.54 7.88
C GLY A 6 36.44 -4.17 7.13
N LEU A 7 36.91 -3.53 6.04
CA LEU A 7 38.06 -3.99 5.26
C LEU A 7 39.36 -3.97 6.09
N GLN A 8 39.60 -2.90 6.88
CA GLN A 8 40.78 -2.79 7.76
C GLN A 8 40.76 -3.89 8.82
N SER A 9 39.61 -4.15 9.45
CA SER A 9 39.45 -5.18 10.47
C SER A 9 39.71 -6.57 9.91
N VAL A 10 39.12 -6.89 8.74
CA VAL A 10 39.33 -8.18 8.06
C VAL A 10 40.80 -8.31 7.59
N ALA A 11 41.38 -7.25 7.04
CA ALA A 11 42.79 -7.25 6.65
C ALA A 11 43.76 -7.44 7.85
N SER A 12 43.32 -7.04 9.05
CA SER A 12 44.05 -7.25 10.31
C SER A 12 43.80 -8.65 10.93
N GLY A 13 43.03 -9.51 10.28
CA GLY A 13 42.80 -10.90 10.67
C GLY A 13 41.50 -11.18 11.44
N ALA A 14 40.62 -10.19 11.59
CA ALA A 14 39.35 -10.38 12.25
C ALA A 14 38.35 -11.21 11.36
N ASN A 15 37.54 -12.03 12.01
CA ASN A 15 36.56 -12.87 11.32
C ASN A 15 35.36 -12.02 10.82
N PRO A 16 35.14 -11.93 9.51
CA PRO A 16 34.02 -11.12 8.97
C PRO A 16 32.62 -11.56 9.46
N VAL A 17 32.45 -12.83 9.84
CA VAL A 17 31.19 -13.33 10.38
C VAL A 17 30.91 -12.75 11.77
N ASN A 18 31.91 -12.65 12.62
CA ASN A 18 31.74 -12.08 13.95
C ASN A 18 31.60 -10.55 13.90
N ILE A 19 32.27 -9.90 12.96
CA ILE A 19 32.05 -8.47 12.68
C ILE A 19 30.59 -8.23 12.27
N LYS A 20 30.06 -9.05 11.34
CA LYS A 20 28.65 -8.95 10.92
C LYS A 20 27.69 -9.13 12.10
N LYS A 21 27.93 -10.12 12.97
CA LYS A 21 27.10 -10.31 14.17
C LYS A 21 27.12 -9.09 15.10
N GLY A 22 28.25 -8.43 15.24
CA GLY A 22 28.38 -7.18 16.00
C GLY A 22 27.52 -6.06 15.42
N ILE A 23 27.52 -5.91 14.09
CA ILE A 23 26.67 -4.94 13.38
C ILE A 23 25.19 -5.27 13.61
N ASP A 24 24.78 -6.52 13.38
CA ASP A 24 23.40 -6.97 13.54
C ASP A 24 22.89 -6.69 14.98
N LYS A 25 23.65 -7.10 16.00
CA LYS A 25 23.31 -6.85 17.41
C LYS A 25 23.19 -5.36 17.75
N THR A 26 24.09 -4.54 17.19
CA THR A 26 24.06 -3.08 17.40
C THR A 26 22.84 -2.46 16.71
N SER A 27 22.51 -2.90 15.49
CA SER A 27 21.32 -2.47 14.78
C SER A 27 20.03 -2.80 15.56
N ASP A 28 19.92 -4.03 16.07
CA ASP A 28 18.78 -4.47 16.89
C ASP A 28 18.66 -3.63 18.17
N PHE A 29 19.79 -3.36 18.85
CA PHE A 29 19.82 -2.52 20.02
C PHE A 29 19.35 -1.09 19.72
N LEU A 30 19.88 -0.48 18.66
CA LEU A 30 19.51 0.88 18.25
C LEU A 30 18.04 0.98 17.84
N THR A 31 17.54 0.01 17.09
CA THR A 31 16.11 -0.05 16.70
C THR A 31 15.23 -0.12 17.94
N LYS A 32 15.58 -0.97 18.92
CA LYS A 32 14.85 -1.04 20.19
C LYS A 32 14.87 0.29 20.94
N LYS A 33 16.01 0.97 20.98
CA LYS A 33 16.15 2.27 21.64
C LYS A 33 15.41 3.38 20.91
N LEU A 34 15.37 3.38 19.58
CA LEU A 34 14.53 4.30 18.79
C LEU A 34 13.05 4.13 19.13
N ASN A 35 12.57 2.89 19.19
CA ASN A 35 11.19 2.62 19.57
C ASN A 35 10.86 3.05 21.02
N GLU A 36 11.82 2.94 21.95
CA GLU A 36 11.68 3.45 23.33
C GLU A 36 11.64 4.99 23.39
N LEU A 37 12.27 5.68 22.45
CA LEU A 37 12.30 7.14 22.33
C LEU A 37 11.12 7.70 21.56
N ALA A 38 10.47 6.89 20.74
CA ALA A 38 9.37 7.32 19.90
C ALA A 38 8.17 7.78 20.74
N VAL A 39 7.58 8.87 20.31
CA VAL A 39 6.35 9.43 20.91
C VAL A 39 5.21 9.26 19.91
N ASP A 40 4.12 8.64 20.35
CA ASP A 40 2.94 8.44 19.51
C ASP A 40 2.37 9.77 19.04
N VAL A 41 1.99 9.82 17.78
CA VAL A 41 1.24 10.94 17.18
C VAL A 41 -0.24 10.78 17.54
N LYS A 42 -0.81 11.76 18.23
CA LYS A 42 -2.18 11.67 18.76
C LYS A 42 -3.00 12.90 18.36
N GLY A 43 -4.00 12.65 17.52
CA GLY A 43 -4.96 13.67 17.14
C GLY A 43 -4.51 14.58 15.99
N LYS A 44 -5.43 15.43 15.59
CA LYS A 44 -5.33 16.25 14.38
C LYS A 44 -4.17 17.24 14.39
N GLU A 45 -3.91 17.86 15.54
CA GLU A 45 -2.85 18.88 15.67
C GLU A 45 -1.45 18.30 15.48
N ASP A 46 -1.20 17.09 16.02
CA ASP A 46 0.09 16.41 15.84
C ASP A 46 0.26 15.99 14.37
N ILE A 47 -0.79 15.44 13.77
CA ILE A 47 -0.82 15.06 12.34
C ILE A 47 -0.53 16.28 11.47
N LYS A 48 -1.19 17.42 11.73
CA LYS A 48 -0.95 18.68 11.04
C LYS A 48 0.50 19.13 11.18
N ALA A 49 1.06 19.08 12.39
CA ALA A 49 2.44 19.50 12.64
C ALA A 49 3.44 18.67 11.83
N VAL A 50 3.30 17.33 11.80
CA VAL A 50 4.14 16.45 11.01
C VAL A 50 4.01 16.73 9.52
N ALA A 51 2.78 16.84 9.03
CA ALA A 51 2.51 17.11 7.62
C ALA A 51 3.04 18.47 7.18
N SER A 52 2.84 19.54 7.98
CA SER A 52 3.34 20.89 7.68
C SER A 52 4.86 20.91 7.54
N ILE A 53 5.57 20.32 8.50
CA ILE A 53 7.05 20.27 8.49
C ILE A 53 7.54 19.51 7.26
N SER A 54 6.96 18.36 6.97
CA SER A 54 7.35 17.50 5.82
C SER A 54 7.03 18.16 4.48
N ALA A 55 6.02 19.04 4.43
CA ALA A 55 5.69 19.86 3.26
C ALA A 55 6.58 21.12 3.11
N GLY A 56 7.70 21.23 3.85
CA GLY A 56 8.56 22.40 3.84
C GLY A 56 8.02 23.59 4.64
N ASN A 57 7.41 23.34 5.78
CA ASN A 57 6.70 24.27 6.67
C ASN A 57 5.49 24.93 5.99
N ASN A 58 4.73 24.16 5.23
CA ASN A 58 3.50 24.61 4.59
C ASN A 58 2.28 24.16 5.42
N ASP A 59 1.69 25.11 6.16
CA ASP A 59 0.54 24.84 7.04
C ASP A 59 -0.74 24.51 6.26
N GLU A 60 -0.89 25.02 5.04
CA GLU A 60 -2.05 24.72 4.18
C GLU A 60 -2.06 23.22 3.78
N ILE A 61 -0.90 22.68 3.40
CA ILE A 61 -0.76 21.26 3.13
C ILE A 61 -0.95 20.44 4.42
N GLY A 62 -0.43 20.95 5.55
CA GLY A 62 -0.61 20.30 6.85
C GLY A 62 -2.07 20.17 7.26
N ASP A 63 -2.84 21.26 7.17
CA ASP A 63 -4.28 21.26 7.44
C ASP A 63 -5.03 20.31 6.52
N MET A 64 -4.72 20.35 5.22
CA MET A 64 -5.35 19.49 4.21
C MET A 64 -5.17 18.00 4.49
N ILE A 65 -3.94 17.57 4.83
CA ILE A 65 -3.64 16.18 5.14
C ILE A 65 -4.31 15.76 6.44
N ALA A 66 -4.27 16.61 7.47
CA ALA A 66 -4.92 16.34 8.76
C ALA A 66 -6.44 16.20 8.59
N ASP A 67 -7.07 17.10 7.82
CA ASP A 67 -8.50 17.02 7.51
C ASP A 67 -8.86 15.76 6.70
N ALA A 68 -8.01 15.38 5.76
CA ALA A 68 -8.19 14.16 4.97
C ALA A 68 -8.15 12.91 5.86
N ILE A 69 -7.13 12.79 6.71
CA ILE A 69 -6.97 11.65 7.63
C ILE A 69 -8.11 11.63 8.66
N GLU A 70 -8.55 12.78 9.17
CA GLU A 70 -9.68 12.83 10.11
C GLU A 70 -10.98 12.28 9.47
N LYS A 71 -11.20 12.54 8.18
CA LYS A 71 -12.40 12.10 7.45
C LYS A 71 -12.39 10.60 7.12
N VAL A 72 -11.24 10.06 6.71
CA VAL A 72 -11.12 8.63 6.31
C VAL A 72 -10.68 7.73 7.46
N GLY A 73 -10.18 8.29 8.56
CA GLY A 73 -9.62 7.55 9.70
C GLY A 73 -8.13 7.25 9.55
N ALA A 74 -7.53 6.73 10.63
CA ALA A 74 -6.09 6.40 10.67
C ALA A 74 -5.70 5.30 9.67
N ASP A 75 -6.59 4.35 9.42
CA ASP A 75 -6.43 3.26 8.45
C ASP A 75 -6.92 3.65 7.05
N GLY A 76 -7.32 4.92 6.86
CA GLY A 76 -7.85 5.44 5.61
C GLY A 76 -6.79 5.61 4.53
N VAL A 77 -7.23 5.63 3.29
CA VAL A 77 -6.36 5.78 2.12
C VAL A 77 -6.37 7.20 1.62
N LEU A 78 -5.20 7.72 1.26
CA LEU A 78 -5.03 9.06 0.71
C LEU A 78 -4.38 8.96 -0.68
N SER A 79 -5.14 9.34 -1.72
CA SER A 79 -4.69 9.39 -3.12
C SER A 79 -4.42 10.83 -3.54
N ILE A 80 -3.47 11.02 -4.44
CA ILE A 80 -3.11 12.35 -4.96
C ILE A 80 -3.30 12.33 -6.47
N GLU A 81 -4.06 13.29 -6.98
CA GLU A 81 -4.41 13.40 -8.40
C GLU A 81 -4.22 14.82 -8.93
N ASN A 82 -4.14 14.94 -10.24
CA ASN A 82 -4.15 16.24 -10.88
C ASN A 82 -5.57 16.81 -10.83
N GLY A 83 -5.71 17.99 -10.28
CA GLY A 83 -6.94 18.77 -10.35
C GLY A 83 -7.07 19.54 -11.66
N ASN A 84 -8.28 19.94 -11.99
CA ASN A 84 -8.57 20.71 -13.20
C ASN A 84 -8.61 22.25 -12.93
N GLY A 85 -8.35 22.67 -11.71
CA GLY A 85 -8.46 24.05 -11.25
C GLY A 85 -7.15 24.61 -10.71
N LEU A 86 -7.22 25.85 -10.20
CA LEU A 86 -6.09 26.51 -9.54
C LEU A 86 -5.99 26.14 -8.05
N GLU A 87 -7.11 25.74 -7.46
CA GLU A 87 -7.21 25.39 -6.04
C GLU A 87 -7.04 23.90 -5.85
N THR A 88 -6.37 23.52 -4.78
CA THR A 88 -6.27 22.12 -4.34
C THR A 88 -7.47 21.79 -3.46
N ILE A 89 -8.16 20.71 -3.74
CA ILE A 89 -9.35 20.29 -3.00
C ILE A 89 -9.21 18.84 -2.53
N VAL A 90 -9.89 18.50 -1.42
CA VAL A 90 -9.94 17.14 -0.87
C VAL A 90 -11.36 16.64 -0.98
N GLU A 91 -11.55 15.58 -1.74
CA GLU A 91 -12.82 14.87 -1.89
C GLU A 91 -12.71 13.47 -1.29
N ILE A 92 -13.81 12.97 -0.71
CA ILE A 92 -13.90 11.57 -0.26
C ILE A 92 -14.63 10.81 -1.34
N GLU A 93 -13.97 9.80 -1.87
CA GLU A 93 -14.52 8.92 -2.90
C GLU A 93 -14.63 7.48 -2.36
N GLU A 94 -15.58 6.72 -2.89
CA GLU A 94 -15.70 5.30 -2.57
C GLU A 94 -14.50 4.56 -3.13
N GLY A 95 -13.95 3.65 -2.33
CA GLY A 95 -12.76 2.89 -2.71
C GLY A 95 -12.13 2.20 -1.53
N MET A 96 -11.09 1.46 -1.80
CA MET A 96 -10.34 0.76 -0.76
C MET A 96 -8.91 0.46 -1.19
N GLU A 97 -8.05 0.21 -0.22
CA GLU A 97 -6.72 -0.33 -0.43
C GLU A 97 -6.62 -1.76 0.07
N ILE A 98 -5.93 -2.57 -0.72
CA ILE A 98 -5.62 -3.97 -0.41
C ILE A 98 -4.11 -4.13 -0.33
N ASP A 99 -3.63 -4.81 0.72
CA ASP A 99 -2.21 -5.10 0.97
C ASP A 99 -1.71 -6.23 0.05
N ARG A 100 -1.90 -6.05 -1.26
CA ARG A 100 -1.44 -6.91 -2.35
C ARG A 100 -1.11 -6.05 -3.56
N GLY A 101 0.08 -6.22 -4.10
CA GLY A 101 0.52 -5.50 -5.30
C GLY A 101 0.31 -6.28 -6.60
N TYR A 102 0.96 -5.80 -7.65
CA TYR A 102 0.89 -6.41 -8.98
C TYR A 102 1.51 -7.81 -9.01
N GLY A 103 0.94 -8.71 -9.83
CA GLY A 103 1.41 -10.09 -9.99
C GLY A 103 2.74 -10.22 -10.76
N SER A 104 3.16 -9.18 -11.48
CA SER A 104 4.46 -9.13 -12.16
C SER A 104 4.94 -7.69 -12.31
N PRO A 105 6.24 -7.40 -12.09
CA PRO A 105 6.83 -6.08 -12.36
C PRO A 105 6.68 -5.63 -13.82
N GLN A 106 6.46 -6.55 -14.75
CA GLN A 106 6.28 -6.25 -16.18
C GLN A 106 4.93 -5.60 -16.50
N PHE A 107 4.01 -5.56 -15.53
CA PHE A 107 2.75 -4.80 -15.66
C PHE A 107 2.90 -3.31 -15.37
N VAL A 108 4.02 -2.89 -14.78
CA VAL A 108 4.30 -1.48 -14.44
C VAL A 108 4.11 -0.58 -15.66
N THR A 109 3.35 0.51 -15.47
CA THR A 109 3.10 1.54 -16.48
C THR A 109 3.93 2.79 -16.23
N ASN A 110 4.20 3.11 -14.98
CA ASN A 110 5.05 4.21 -14.56
C ASN A 110 6.38 3.68 -13.99
N ASN A 111 7.42 3.66 -14.82
CA ASN A 111 8.72 3.10 -14.46
C ASN A 111 9.50 3.94 -13.43
N GLU A 112 9.20 5.22 -13.30
CA GLU A 112 9.89 6.10 -12.34
C GLU A 112 9.41 5.80 -10.91
N LYS A 113 8.10 5.62 -10.74
CA LYS A 113 7.49 5.32 -9.45
C LYS A 113 7.29 3.81 -9.21
N LEU A 114 7.55 2.96 -10.20
CA LEU A 114 7.31 1.51 -10.18
C LEU A 114 5.84 1.17 -9.88
N LEU A 115 4.91 1.93 -10.46
CA LEU A 115 3.47 1.77 -10.27
C LEU A 115 2.79 1.27 -11.55
N VAL A 116 1.70 0.54 -11.37
CA VAL A 116 0.68 0.33 -12.39
C VAL A 116 -0.43 1.36 -12.14
N GLU A 117 -0.68 2.22 -13.10
CA GLU A 117 -1.75 3.21 -13.06
C GLU A 117 -2.70 2.94 -14.22
N MET A 118 -3.98 2.80 -13.91
CA MET A 118 -5.05 2.57 -14.89
C MET A 118 -6.24 3.45 -14.57
N GLU A 119 -6.82 4.05 -15.59
CA GLU A 119 -8.07 4.82 -15.51
C GLU A 119 -9.20 4.05 -16.17
N ASN A 120 -10.39 4.14 -15.61
CA ASN A 120 -11.60 3.48 -16.12
C ASN A 120 -11.42 1.97 -16.33
N ALA A 121 -10.84 1.30 -15.31
CA ALA A 121 -10.48 -0.10 -15.38
C ALA A 121 -11.70 -1.01 -15.12
N ARG A 122 -11.78 -2.11 -15.88
CA ARG A 122 -12.68 -3.23 -15.60
C ARG A 122 -12.04 -4.16 -14.57
N ILE A 123 -12.85 -4.66 -13.64
CA ILE A 123 -12.38 -5.50 -12.54
C ILE A 123 -12.96 -6.89 -12.68
N ILE A 124 -12.11 -7.90 -12.72
CA ILE A 124 -12.47 -9.32 -12.70
C ILE A 124 -12.10 -9.89 -11.33
N ILE A 125 -13.04 -10.55 -10.66
CA ILE A 125 -12.82 -11.11 -9.33
C ILE A 125 -13.21 -12.58 -9.31
N THR A 126 -12.23 -13.44 -8.97
CA THR A 126 -12.46 -14.89 -8.84
C THR A 126 -11.64 -15.49 -7.70
N ASP A 127 -12.09 -16.60 -7.15
CA ASP A 127 -11.32 -17.44 -6.22
C ASP A 127 -10.58 -18.58 -6.92
N GLU A 128 -10.60 -18.61 -8.24
CA GLU A 128 -9.89 -19.61 -9.02
C GLU A 128 -8.38 -19.30 -9.10
N LYS A 129 -7.57 -20.35 -9.11
CA LYS A 129 -6.17 -20.28 -9.52
C LYS A 129 -6.09 -20.43 -11.02
N ILE A 130 -5.53 -19.45 -11.71
CA ILE A 130 -5.48 -19.40 -13.17
C ILE A 130 -4.08 -19.81 -13.63
N GLU A 131 -3.98 -20.98 -14.23
CA GLU A 131 -2.73 -21.57 -14.74
C GLU A 131 -2.68 -21.57 -16.28
N GLN A 132 -3.83 -21.72 -16.93
CA GLN A 132 -3.95 -21.84 -18.38
C GLN A 132 -4.72 -20.65 -18.96
N VAL A 133 -4.17 -20.07 -20.01
CA VAL A 133 -4.78 -18.89 -20.66
C VAL A 133 -6.11 -19.20 -21.33
N LYS A 134 -6.35 -20.46 -21.74
CA LYS A 134 -7.59 -20.87 -22.40
C LYS A 134 -8.85 -20.53 -21.62
N ASP A 135 -8.77 -20.52 -20.28
CA ASP A 135 -9.89 -20.22 -19.39
C ASP A 135 -10.25 -18.73 -19.40
N LEU A 136 -9.29 -17.86 -19.79
CA LEU A 136 -9.45 -16.42 -19.92
C LEU A 136 -9.85 -15.98 -21.33
N VAL A 137 -9.53 -16.77 -22.36
CA VAL A 137 -9.69 -16.36 -23.78
C VAL A 137 -11.08 -15.84 -24.09
N PRO A 138 -12.19 -16.53 -23.72
CA PRO A 138 -13.53 -16.08 -24.07
C PRO A 138 -13.86 -14.69 -23.51
N LEU A 139 -13.40 -14.41 -22.30
CA LEU A 139 -13.62 -13.12 -21.65
C LEU A 139 -12.68 -12.03 -22.24
N LEU A 140 -11.43 -12.36 -22.51
CA LEU A 140 -10.48 -11.42 -23.13
C LEU A 140 -10.86 -11.03 -24.55
N GLU A 141 -11.49 -11.93 -25.33
CA GLU A 141 -12.04 -11.63 -26.64
C GLU A 141 -13.19 -10.62 -26.52
N GLN A 142 -14.14 -10.81 -25.62
CA GLN A 142 -15.24 -9.86 -25.36
C GLN A 142 -14.69 -8.48 -24.94
N ILE A 143 -13.67 -8.44 -24.07
CA ILE A 143 -13.00 -7.21 -23.63
C ILE A 143 -12.35 -6.49 -24.81
N THR A 144 -11.69 -7.25 -25.70
CA THR A 144 -11.05 -6.71 -26.90
C THR A 144 -12.09 -6.13 -27.88
N GLU A 145 -13.18 -6.82 -28.10
CA GLU A 145 -14.30 -6.36 -28.92
C GLU A 145 -14.97 -5.08 -28.35
N ALA A 146 -14.98 -4.94 -27.03
CA ALA A 146 -15.46 -3.75 -26.34
C ALA A 146 -14.50 -2.56 -26.33
N GLY A 147 -13.38 -2.63 -27.09
CA GLY A 147 -12.42 -1.54 -27.22
C GLY A 147 -11.19 -1.64 -26.33
N SER A 148 -10.90 -2.83 -25.80
CA SER A 148 -9.71 -3.11 -24.97
C SER A 148 -9.53 -2.17 -23.76
N PRO A 149 -10.56 -1.94 -22.93
CA PRO A 149 -10.43 -1.13 -21.73
C PRO A 149 -9.35 -1.74 -20.81
N PRO A 150 -8.73 -0.94 -19.92
CA PRO A 150 -7.83 -1.47 -18.89
C PRO A 150 -8.54 -2.50 -18.01
N VAL A 151 -7.82 -3.55 -17.62
CA VAL A 151 -8.37 -4.66 -16.82
C VAL A 151 -7.48 -4.99 -15.63
N LEU A 152 -8.08 -5.08 -14.44
CA LEU A 152 -7.46 -5.69 -13.27
C LEU A 152 -8.09 -7.06 -13.04
N LEU A 153 -7.28 -8.12 -13.09
CA LEU A 153 -7.68 -9.47 -12.77
C LEU A 153 -7.26 -9.82 -11.34
N ILE A 154 -8.24 -10.03 -10.46
CA ILE A 154 -8.05 -10.48 -9.08
C ILE A 154 -8.42 -11.97 -9.04
N ALA A 155 -7.43 -12.81 -8.74
CA ALA A 155 -7.59 -14.26 -8.70
C ALA A 155 -6.87 -14.85 -7.47
N GLU A 156 -7.18 -16.10 -7.10
CA GLU A 156 -6.39 -16.76 -6.04
C GLU A 156 -4.90 -16.68 -6.34
N ASP A 157 -4.52 -17.01 -7.55
CA ASP A 157 -3.19 -16.77 -8.11
C ASP A 157 -3.27 -16.82 -9.64
N VAL A 158 -2.35 -16.12 -10.32
CA VAL A 158 -2.18 -16.22 -11.77
C VAL A 158 -0.74 -16.63 -12.03
N VAL A 159 -0.54 -17.81 -12.57
CA VAL A 159 0.81 -18.42 -12.68
C VAL A 159 1.03 -19.08 -14.04
N GLY A 160 2.26 -19.53 -14.27
CA GLY A 160 2.62 -20.37 -15.41
C GLY A 160 2.33 -19.73 -16.75
N GLU A 161 1.67 -20.49 -17.64
CA GLU A 161 1.35 -20.08 -19.01
C GLU A 161 0.41 -18.87 -19.04
N ALA A 162 -0.57 -18.81 -18.14
CA ALA A 162 -1.53 -17.72 -18.08
C ALA A 162 -0.82 -16.37 -17.81
N LEU A 163 0.01 -16.32 -16.77
CA LEU A 163 0.75 -15.09 -16.44
C LEU A 163 1.68 -14.67 -17.58
N ALA A 164 2.45 -15.63 -18.13
CA ALA A 164 3.38 -15.34 -19.24
C ALA A 164 2.64 -14.77 -20.46
N THR A 165 1.49 -15.33 -20.81
CA THR A 165 0.70 -14.88 -21.94
C THR A 165 0.11 -13.49 -21.71
N LEU A 166 -0.41 -13.20 -20.51
CA LEU A 166 -0.92 -11.86 -20.16
C LEU A 166 0.20 -10.81 -20.26
N VAL A 167 1.38 -11.12 -19.71
CA VAL A 167 2.56 -10.24 -19.78
C VAL A 167 2.96 -9.97 -21.22
N VAL A 168 3.05 -11.00 -22.06
CA VAL A 168 3.43 -10.84 -23.47
C VAL A 168 2.42 -9.96 -24.24
N ASN A 169 1.12 -10.16 -24.01
CA ASN A 169 0.08 -9.36 -24.67
C ASN A 169 0.06 -7.91 -24.16
N LYS A 170 0.34 -7.70 -22.87
CA LYS A 170 0.54 -6.35 -22.31
C LYS A 170 1.71 -5.64 -22.95
N LEU A 171 2.88 -6.29 -23.05
CA LEU A 171 4.10 -5.72 -23.66
C LEU A 171 3.93 -5.44 -25.14
N ARG A 172 3.10 -6.22 -25.84
CA ARG A 172 2.75 -5.99 -27.24
C ARG A 172 1.68 -4.89 -27.44
N GLY A 173 1.11 -4.36 -26.37
CA GLY A 173 0.04 -3.37 -26.45
C GLY A 173 -1.31 -3.92 -26.93
N VAL A 174 -1.48 -5.24 -27.00
CA VAL A 174 -2.76 -5.88 -27.40
C VAL A 174 -3.78 -5.80 -26.27
N LEU A 175 -3.34 -6.00 -25.04
CA LEU A 175 -4.17 -5.94 -23.83
C LEU A 175 -3.57 -4.94 -22.83
N ASN A 176 -4.40 -4.13 -22.22
CA ASN A 176 -4.03 -3.32 -21.07
C ASN A 176 -4.51 -4.01 -19.79
N ILE A 177 -3.75 -5.00 -19.32
CA ILE A 177 -4.11 -5.85 -18.20
C ILE A 177 -3.04 -5.87 -17.12
N THR A 178 -3.48 -6.00 -15.87
CA THR A 178 -2.64 -6.33 -14.71
C THR A 178 -3.32 -7.40 -13.88
N THR A 179 -2.57 -8.04 -13.01
CA THR A 179 -3.09 -9.06 -12.09
C THR A 179 -2.77 -8.72 -10.65
N MET A 180 -3.65 -9.14 -9.74
CA MET A 180 -3.46 -9.08 -8.30
C MET A 180 -3.79 -10.43 -7.69
N LYS A 181 -2.95 -10.88 -6.77
CA LYS A 181 -3.25 -12.06 -5.96
C LYS A 181 -4.30 -11.74 -4.91
N ALA A 182 -5.33 -12.57 -4.79
CA ALA A 182 -6.40 -12.40 -3.82
C ALA A 182 -5.85 -12.31 -2.38
N PRO A 183 -6.35 -11.36 -1.57
CA PRO A 183 -5.93 -11.21 -0.20
C PRO A 183 -6.50 -12.31 0.70
N GLY A 184 -5.75 -12.70 1.75
CA GLY A 184 -6.19 -13.70 2.73
C GLY A 184 -6.15 -15.14 2.23
N PHE A 185 -6.73 -16.05 3.03
CA PHE A 185 -6.80 -17.49 2.77
C PHE A 185 -8.15 -18.06 3.22
N GLY A 186 -8.59 -19.17 2.59
CA GLY A 186 -9.82 -19.88 2.95
C GLY A 186 -11.07 -18.98 2.92
N GLU A 187 -11.95 -19.11 3.90
CA GLU A 187 -13.21 -18.33 3.98
C GLU A 187 -12.95 -16.81 4.09
N ARG A 188 -11.86 -16.41 4.74
CA ARG A 188 -11.48 -15.00 4.81
C ARG A 188 -11.17 -14.41 3.44
N ARG A 189 -10.53 -15.20 2.54
CA ARG A 189 -10.29 -14.77 1.16
C ARG A 189 -11.61 -14.51 0.44
N LYS A 190 -12.58 -15.43 0.57
CA LYS A 190 -13.91 -15.30 -0.04
C LYS A 190 -14.62 -14.03 0.45
N ALA A 191 -14.57 -13.79 1.75
CA ALA A 191 -15.16 -12.59 2.36
C ALA A 191 -14.54 -11.29 1.84
N LEU A 192 -13.20 -11.23 1.73
CA LEU A 192 -12.49 -10.06 1.20
C LEU A 192 -12.76 -9.86 -0.30
N LEU A 193 -12.81 -10.96 -1.09
CA LEU A 193 -13.17 -10.87 -2.52
C LEU A 193 -14.60 -10.37 -2.72
N GLN A 194 -15.52 -10.77 -1.83
CA GLN A 194 -16.89 -10.26 -1.83
C GLN A 194 -16.95 -8.77 -1.47
N ASP A 195 -16.15 -8.31 -0.51
CA ASP A 195 -16.08 -6.89 -0.16
C ASP A 195 -15.55 -6.06 -1.34
N ILE A 196 -14.50 -6.54 -2.04
CA ILE A 196 -13.98 -5.89 -3.25
C ILE A 196 -15.05 -5.88 -4.35
N ALA A 197 -15.78 -6.97 -4.52
CA ALA A 197 -16.86 -7.07 -5.52
C ALA A 197 -17.97 -6.03 -5.29
N ILE A 198 -18.35 -5.82 -4.03
CA ILE A 198 -19.34 -4.82 -3.65
C ILE A 198 -18.83 -3.40 -3.96
N VAL A 199 -17.59 -3.08 -3.58
CA VAL A 199 -17.00 -1.77 -3.83
C VAL A 199 -16.90 -1.45 -5.32
N THR A 200 -16.56 -2.44 -6.14
CA THR A 200 -16.33 -2.25 -7.59
C THR A 200 -17.55 -2.54 -8.45
N GLY A 201 -18.68 -2.98 -7.84
CA GLY A 201 -19.86 -3.42 -8.56
C GLY A 201 -19.63 -4.66 -9.44
N SER A 202 -18.63 -5.48 -9.11
CA SER A 202 -18.27 -6.70 -9.83
C SER A 202 -19.10 -7.88 -9.35
N GLN A 203 -19.35 -8.84 -10.24
CA GLN A 203 -19.78 -10.16 -9.82
C GLN A 203 -18.58 -10.96 -9.30
N TYR A 204 -18.64 -11.43 -8.05
CA TYR A 204 -17.68 -12.38 -7.54
C TYR A 204 -17.87 -13.75 -8.19
N LEU A 205 -16.91 -14.17 -9.02
CA LEU A 205 -16.93 -15.46 -9.73
C LEU A 205 -16.44 -16.55 -8.78
N ALA A 206 -17.35 -17.05 -7.95
CA ALA A 206 -17.06 -18.07 -6.96
C ALA A 206 -17.22 -19.48 -7.55
N LYS A 207 -16.16 -20.25 -7.50
CA LYS A 207 -16.13 -21.64 -8.00
C LYS A 207 -17.18 -22.52 -7.32
N ASP A 208 -17.37 -22.34 -6.01
CA ASP A 208 -18.36 -23.09 -5.24
C ASP A 208 -19.80 -22.83 -5.68
N LEU A 209 -20.06 -21.68 -6.33
CA LEU A 209 -21.35 -21.33 -6.91
C LEU A 209 -21.49 -21.74 -8.39
N GLY A 210 -20.48 -22.42 -8.93
CA GLY A 210 -20.45 -22.83 -10.33
C GLY A 210 -20.16 -21.68 -11.30
N LEU A 211 -19.72 -20.53 -10.78
CA LEU A 211 -19.27 -19.38 -11.57
C LEU A 211 -17.77 -19.50 -11.85
N SER A 212 -17.38 -19.29 -13.09
CA SER A 212 -15.97 -19.36 -13.50
C SER A 212 -15.63 -18.23 -14.46
N VAL A 213 -14.34 -17.93 -14.55
CA VAL A 213 -13.86 -16.91 -15.50
C VAL A 213 -14.13 -17.32 -16.95
N ALA A 214 -14.14 -18.62 -17.25
CA ALA A 214 -14.44 -19.16 -18.58
C ALA A 214 -15.89 -18.92 -19.05
N THR A 215 -16.83 -18.76 -18.11
CA THR A 215 -18.26 -18.48 -18.38
C THR A 215 -18.67 -17.05 -18.13
N ALA A 216 -17.74 -16.22 -17.66
CA ALA A 216 -17.99 -14.82 -17.37
C ALA A 216 -18.28 -14.00 -18.64
N THR A 217 -19.07 -12.98 -18.48
CA THR A 217 -19.41 -12.02 -19.54
C THR A 217 -18.94 -10.61 -19.15
N ILE A 218 -18.91 -9.70 -20.09
CA ILE A 218 -18.51 -8.31 -19.82
C ILE A 218 -19.41 -7.63 -18.77
N ASP A 219 -20.68 -8.05 -18.66
CA ASP A 219 -21.64 -7.51 -17.69
C ASP A 219 -21.33 -7.96 -16.25
N SER A 220 -20.56 -9.03 -16.08
CA SER A 220 -20.08 -9.48 -14.75
C SER A 220 -18.86 -8.73 -14.24
N LEU A 221 -18.27 -7.87 -15.08
CA LEU A 221 -17.09 -7.09 -14.71
C LEU A 221 -17.47 -5.86 -13.90
N GLY A 222 -16.72 -5.64 -12.82
CA GLY A 222 -16.81 -4.40 -12.07
C GLY A 222 -16.12 -3.24 -12.78
N PHE A 223 -16.21 -2.09 -12.14
CA PHE A 223 -15.62 -0.85 -12.62
C PHE A 223 -14.88 -0.12 -11.51
N ALA A 224 -13.71 0.41 -11.83
CA ALA A 224 -13.01 1.37 -11.00
C ALA A 224 -12.56 2.54 -11.86
N ARG A 225 -12.85 3.77 -11.39
CA ARG A 225 -12.42 5.00 -12.05
C ARG A 225 -10.90 5.06 -12.13
N LYS A 226 -10.23 4.63 -11.07
CA LYS A 226 -8.77 4.56 -11.02
C LYS A 226 -8.31 3.33 -10.24
N VAL A 227 -7.26 2.69 -10.75
CA VAL A 227 -6.53 1.61 -10.08
C VAL A 227 -5.07 2.00 -10.02
N THR A 228 -4.49 1.97 -8.84
CA THR A 228 -3.05 2.18 -8.62
C THR A 228 -2.48 0.99 -7.88
N GLN A 229 -1.53 0.27 -8.51
CA GLN A 229 -0.85 -0.84 -7.86
C GLN A 229 0.62 -0.52 -7.65
N ALA A 230 1.09 -0.67 -6.43
CA ALA A 230 2.49 -0.75 -6.08
C ALA A 230 2.96 -2.22 -6.00
N ALA A 231 4.19 -2.45 -5.57
CA ALA A 231 4.70 -3.81 -5.37
C ALA A 231 3.96 -4.59 -4.27
N THR A 232 3.40 -3.90 -3.29
CA THR A 232 2.78 -4.49 -2.08
C THR A 232 1.32 -4.13 -1.88
N THR A 233 0.83 -3.07 -2.51
CA THR A 233 -0.52 -2.54 -2.32
C THR A 233 -1.24 -2.29 -3.64
N THR A 234 -2.56 -2.34 -3.60
CA THR A 234 -3.46 -1.96 -4.70
C THR A 234 -4.58 -1.10 -4.15
N THR A 235 -4.72 0.11 -4.67
CA THR A 235 -5.79 1.05 -4.35
C THR A 235 -6.77 1.11 -5.51
N PHE A 236 -8.08 0.96 -5.24
CA PHE A 236 -9.13 1.24 -6.21
C PHE A 236 -9.96 2.42 -5.75
N ILE A 237 -10.28 3.29 -6.70
CA ILE A 237 -11.28 4.34 -6.55
C ILE A 237 -12.45 3.93 -7.43
N ALA A 238 -13.57 3.62 -6.78
CA ALA A 238 -14.78 3.15 -7.43
C ALA A 238 -15.66 4.31 -7.90
N ASP A 239 -16.80 4.00 -8.48
CA ASP A 239 -17.85 4.98 -8.79
C ASP A 239 -18.84 5.07 -7.62
N SER A 240 -19.41 6.25 -7.39
CA SER A 240 -20.40 6.52 -6.33
C SER A 240 -21.66 5.64 -6.38
N ALA A 241 -21.87 4.92 -7.48
CA ALA A 241 -23.02 4.03 -7.67
C ALA A 241 -23.09 2.85 -6.68
N SER A 242 -21.98 2.51 -6.01
CA SER A 242 -21.90 1.37 -5.08
C SER A 242 -22.13 1.73 -3.61
N ARG A 243 -22.42 2.99 -3.27
CA ARG A 243 -22.48 3.46 -1.88
C ARG A 243 -23.55 2.76 -1.03
N ASP A 244 -24.74 2.59 -1.56
CA ASP A 244 -25.83 1.93 -0.82
C ASP A 244 -25.49 0.47 -0.51
N ASP A 245 -24.84 -0.23 -1.43
CA ASP A 245 -24.40 -1.62 -1.24
C ASP A 245 -23.26 -1.71 -0.23
N ILE A 246 -22.34 -0.74 -0.23
CA ILE A 246 -21.26 -0.62 0.75
C ILE A 246 -21.83 -0.39 2.15
N ASP A 247 -22.76 0.55 2.31
CA ASP A 247 -23.40 0.85 3.58
C ASP A 247 -24.16 -0.37 4.14
N LEU A 248 -24.82 -1.12 3.27
CA LEU A 248 -25.51 -2.35 3.62
C LEU A 248 -24.53 -3.43 4.08
N ARG A 249 -23.40 -3.55 3.39
CA ARG A 249 -22.32 -4.48 3.78
C ARG A 249 -21.69 -4.11 5.11
N VAL A 250 -21.43 -2.84 5.33
CA VAL A 250 -20.90 -2.33 6.61
C VAL A 250 -21.88 -2.62 7.75
N ALA A 251 -23.18 -2.47 7.54
CA ALA A 251 -24.19 -2.81 8.53
C ALA A 251 -24.18 -4.31 8.87
N GLN A 252 -24.05 -5.19 7.87
CA GLN A 252 -23.91 -6.64 8.07
C GLN A 252 -22.68 -6.98 8.92
N LEU A 253 -21.52 -6.40 8.56
CA LEU A 253 -20.26 -6.64 9.29
C LEU A 253 -20.33 -6.13 10.73
N LYS A 254 -21.01 -5.00 11.00
CA LYS A 254 -21.23 -4.49 12.36
C LYS A 254 -22.12 -5.43 13.17
N GLN A 255 -23.09 -6.08 12.55
CA GLN A 255 -23.90 -7.09 13.20
C GLN A 255 -23.05 -8.32 13.54
N GLU A 256 -22.27 -8.86 12.60
CA GLU A 256 -21.35 -9.97 12.83
C GLU A 256 -20.36 -9.64 13.95
N LEU A 257 -19.85 -8.39 14.00
CA LEU A 257 -18.96 -7.89 15.05
C LEU A 257 -19.62 -7.91 16.43
N SER A 258 -20.92 -7.62 16.51
CA SER A 258 -21.66 -7.63 17.77
C SER A 258 -21.97 -9.04 18.29
N GLU A 259 -21.93 -10.05 17.43
CA GLU A 259 -22.27 -11.44 17.73
C GLU A 259 -21.03 -12.31 18.02
N THR A 260 -19.81 -11.82 17.69
CA THR A 260 -18.58 -12.60 17.88
C THR A 260 -17.92 -12.36 19.23
N ASP A 261 -17.52 -13.47 19.89
CA ASP A 261 -16.74 -13.45 21.13
C ASP A 261 -15.22 -13.62 20.89
N SER A 262 -14.83 -13.86 19.63
CA SER A 262 -13.43 -14.09 19.24
C SER A 262 -12.68 -12.76 19.10
N VAL A 263 -11.66 -12.52 19.92
CA VAL A 263 -10.80 -11.32 19.84
C VAL A 263 -10.16 -11.16 18.45
N TYR A 264 -9.75 -12.28 17.86
CA TYR A 264 -9.17 -12.27 16.50
C TYR A 264 -10.20 -11.86 15.44
N ASP A 265 -11.41 -12.44 15.48
CA ASP A 265 -12.46 -12.09 14.52
C ASP A 265 -12.94 -10.66 14.71
N THR A 266 -13.05 -10.20 15.96
CA THR A 266 -13.34 -8.80 16.30
C THR A 266 -12.38 -7.84 15.63
N GLN A 267 -11.07 -8.10 15.74
CA GLN A 267 -10.05 -7.28 15.10
C GLN A 267 -10.22 -7.29 13.57
N LYS A 268 -10.42 -8.48 12.97
CA LYS A 268 -10.49 -8.60 11.50
C LYS A 268 -11.78 -8.04 10.91
N LEU A 269 -12.90 -8.14 11.61
CA LEU A 269 -14.14 -7.48 11.23
C LEU A 269 -14.01 -5.95 11.33
N SER A 270 -13.37 -5.46 12.38
CA SER A 270 -13.11 -4.02 12.56
C SER A 270 -12.23 -3.46 11.43
N GLU A 271 -11.14 -4.16 11.06
CA GLU A 271 -10.30 -3.79 9.91
C GLU A 271 -11.10 -3.73 8.60
N ARG A 272 -11.98 -4.70 8.33
CA ARG A 272 -12.82 -4.72 7.13
C ARG A 272 -13.83 -3.58 7.11
N ILE A 273 -14.47 -3.32 8.24
CA ILE A 273 -15.40 -2.19 8.40
C ILE A 273 -14.68 -0.87 8.13
N ALA A 274 -13.49 -0.67 8.71
CA ALA A 274 -12.69 0.53 8.50
C ALA A 274 -12.32 0.73 7.02
N LYS A 275 -11.86 -0.33 6.34
CA LYS A 275 -11.51 -0.27 4.91
C LYS A 275 -12.71 0.01 4.00
N LEU A 276 -13.91 -0.49 4.32
CA LEU A 276 -15.12 -0.28 3.54
C LEU A 276 -15.77 1.09 3.80
N ALA A 277 -15.84 1.50 5.09
CA ALA A 277 -16.52 2.73 5.50
C ALA A 277 -15.67 3.98 5.30
N GLY A 278 -14.34 3.86 5.33
CA GLY A 278 -13.41 4.99 5.25
C GLY A 278 -13.33 5.61 3.85
N GLY A 279 -13.49 4.81 2.80
CA GLY A 279 -13.29 5.27 1.44
C GLY A 279 -11.84 5.68 1.16
N VAL A 280 -11.66 6.52 0.15
CA VAL A 280 -10.37 7.09 -0.26
C VAL A 280 -10.46 8.61 -0.25
N ALA A 281 -9.61 9.28 0.52
CA ALA A 281 -9.44 10.72 0.41
C ALA A 281 -8.61 11.04 -0.84
N VAL A 282 -9.19 11.74 -1.79
CA VAL A 282 -8.52 12.14 -3.04
C VAL A 282 -8.16 13.61 -2.96
N ILE A 283 -6.87 13.91 -2.93
CA ILE A 283 -6.35 15.28 -3.02
C ILE A 283 -6.16 15.62 -4.50
N LYS A 284 -7.05 16.46 -5.03
CA LYS A 284 -6.97 16.98 -6.40
C LYS A 284 -6.15 18.25 -6.39
N VAL A 285 -4.89 18.15 -6.83
CA VAL A 285 -3.92 19.25 -6.73
C VAL A 285 -4.16 20.26 -7.84
N GLY A 286 -4.38 21.52 -7.45
CA GLY A 286 -4.54 22.65 -8.37
C GLY A 286 -3.28 23.51 -8.45
N ALA A 287 -2.96 23.99 -9.66
CA ALA A 287 -1.86 24.92 -9.89
C ALA A 287 -2.05 25.72 -11.18
N ALA A 288 -1.33 26.84 -11.30
CA ALA A 288 -1.37 27.66 -12.50
C ALA A 288 -0.51 27.14 -13.65
N THR A 289 0.50 26.34 -13.35
CA THR A 289 1.43 25.76 -14.32
C THR A 289 1.71 24.30 -14.00
N GLU A 290 2.10 23.52 -15.00
CA GLU A 290 2.45 22.09 -14.84
C GLU A 290 3.65 21.92 -13.89
N ALA A 291 4.66 22.78 -13.98
CA ALA A 291 5.81 22.71 -13.08
C ALA A 291 5.43 22.97 -11.60
N GLU A 292 4.52 23.93 -11.36
CA GLU A 292 3.98 24.16 -10.01
C GLU A 292 3.12 23.00 -9.53
N LEU A 293 2.35 22.37 -10.42
CA LEU A 293 1.53 21.19 -10.12
C LEU A 293 2.41 20.04 -9.63
N GLU A 294 3.46 19.72 -10.35
CA GLU A 294 4.37 18.63 -9.99
C GLU A 294 5.13 18.93 -8.68
N ASP A 295 5.60 20.17 -8.45
CA ASP A 295 6.24 20.55 -7.19
C ASP A 295 5.27 20.41 -6.00
N LYS A 296 4.02 20.89 -6.13
CA LYS A 296 2.98 20.71 -5.10
C LYS A 296 2.67 19.25 -4.84
N LYS A 297 2.53 18.43 -5.89
CA LYS A 297 2.28 17.01 -5.75
C LYS A 297 3.38 16.30 -4.98
N LEU A 298 4.65 16.56 -5.31
CA LEU A 298 5.79 15.98 -4.60
C LEU A 298 5.79 16.35 -3.12
N ARG A 299 5.53 17.62 -2.79
CA ARG A 299 5.43 18.07 -1.39
C ARG A 299 4.28 17.42 -0.63
N ILE A 300 3.12 17.26 -1.27
CA ILE A 300 1.97 16.57 -0.66
C ILE A 300 2.27 15.08 -0.50
N GLU A 301 2.96 14.45 -1.46
CA GLU A 301 3.37 13.05 -1.41
C GLU A 301 4.37 12.81 -0.26
N ASP A 302 5.36 13.69 -0.10
CA ASP A 302 6.31 13.63 1.01
C ASP A 302 5.60 13.80 2.36
N ALA A 303 4.73 14.81 2.47
CA ALA A 303 3.97 15.06 3.68
C ALA A 303 3.02 13.90 4.02
N LYS A 304 2.34 13.32 3.03
CA LYS A 304 1.53 12.10 3.18
C LYS A 304 2.36 10.97 3.76
N ASN A 305 3.47 10.61 3.10
CA ASN A 305 4.29 9.46 3.48
C ASN A 305 4.88 9.62 4.88
N ALA A 306 5.39 10.81 5.21
CA ALA A 306 5.92 11.11 6.54
C ALA A 306 4.83 11.06 7.63
N THR A 307 3.61 11.51 7.31
CA THR A 307 2.49 11.53 8.25
C THR A 307 1.99 10.11 8.55
N PHE A 308 1.83 9.27 7.53
CA PHE A 308 1.43 7.87 7.74
C PHE A 308 2.48 7.10 8.54
N ALA A 309 3.77 7.25 8.22
CA ALA A 309 4.83 6.65 9.00
C ALA A 309 4.85 7.14 10.46
N ALA A 310 4.59 8.42 10.70
CA ALA A 310 4.51 8.98 12.05
C ALA A 310 3.29 8.50 12.84
N VAL A 311 2.15 8.29 12.19
CA VAL A 311 0.94 7.72 12.83
C VAL A 311 1.17 6.25 13.18
N GLU A 312 1.87 5.50 12.34
CA GLU A 312 2.13 4.06 12.52
C GLU A 312 3.23 3.79 13.56
N GLU A 313 4.35 4.52 13.49
CA GLU A 313 5.56 4.22 14.28
C GLU A 313 5.93 5.30 15.30
N GLY A 314 5.23 6.43 15.33
CA GLY A 314 5.54 7.57 16.17
C GLY A 314 6.61 8.49 15.60
N ILE A 315 7.03 9.48 16.40
CA ILE A 315 8.04 10.49 16.03
C ILE A 315 9.17 10.53 17.04
N VAL A 316 10.37 10.86 16.57
CA VAL A 316 11.56 11.11 17.37
C VAL A 316 12.12 12.51 17.08
N PRO A 317 12.97 13.10 17.97
CA PRO A 317 13.61 14.38 17.70
C PRO A 317 14.38 14.38 16.38
N GLY A 318 14.06 15.37 15.53
CA GLY A 318 14.64 15.52 14.19
C GLY A 318 16.04 16.14 14.20
N GLY A 319 16.52 16.53 13.00
CA GLY A 319 17.81 17.18 12.82
C GLY A 319 19.03 16.34 13.19
N GLY A 320 18.89 15.00 13.22
CA GLY A 320 19.95 14.10 13.66
C GLY A 320 20.10 13.98 15.19
N ALA A 321 19.32 14.71 15.99
CA ALA A 321 19.44 14.72 17.45
C ALA A 321 19.21 13.35 18.07
N ALA A 322 18.22 12.58 17.59
CA ALA A 322 17.97 11.21 18.04
C ALA A 322 19.17 10.29 17.78
N LEU A 323 19.80 10.38 16.61
CA LEU A 323 20.97 9.58 16.25
C LEU A 323 22.20 9.94 17.09
N VAL A 324 22.44 11.25 17.34
CA VAL A 324 23.51 11.70 18.23
C VAL A 324 23.30 11.21 19.66
N HIS A 325 22.05 11.25 20.15
CA HIS A 325 21.72 10.72 21.47
C HIS A 325 21.98 9.21 21.57
N LEU A 326 21.59 8.46 20.55
CA LEU A 326 21.79 7.02 20.48
C LEU A 326 23.29 6.64 20.35
N SER A 327 24.10 7.45 19.66
CA SER A 327 25.52 7.18 19.50
C SER A 327 26.27 7.11 20.85
N VAL A 328 25.83 7.88 21.84
CA VAL A 328 26.40 7.84 23.21
C VAL A 328 26.11 6.51 23.90
N MET A 329 24.93 5.89 23.61
CA MET A 329 24.54 4.61 24.21
C MET A 329 25.29 3.42 23.63
N ILE A 330 25.92 3.56 22.45
CA ILE A 330 26.67 2.47 21.80
C ILE A 330 27.89 2.06 22.65
N GLU A 331 28.54 2.98 23.29
CA GLU A 331 29.70 2.67 24.14
C GLU A 331 29.34 1.78 25.34
N GLU A 332 28.19 2.06 25.98
CA GLU A 332 27.66 1.22 27.06
C GLU A 332 27.25 -0.15 26.54
N PHE A 333 26.56 -0.19 25.36
CA PHE A 333 26.17 -1.44 24.74
C PHE A 333 27.33 -2.31 24.36
N LYS A 334 28.40 -1.73 23.83
CA LYS A 334 29.66 -2.43 23.48
C LYS A 334 30.26 -3.20 24.66
N GLU A 335 30.17 -2.66 25.87
CA GLU A 335 30.66 -3.35 27.05
C GLU A 335 29.84 -4.60 27.41
N THR A 336 28.60 -4.71 26.90
CA THR A 336 27.79 -5.91 27.07
C THR A 336 28.15 -7.05 26.13
N LEU A 337 28.85 -6.75 25.03
CA LEU A 337 29.31 -7.75 24.08
C LEU A 337 30.50 -8.54 24.66
N THR A 338 30.45 -9.85 24.52
CA THR A 338 31.50 -10.74 25.07
C THR A 338 32.62 -11.03 24.08
N ASP A 339 32.30 -11.04 22.77
CA ASP A 339 33.28 -11.31 21.71
C ASP A 339 34.03 -10.02 21.32
N PRO A 340 35.37 -9.99 21.40
CA PRO A 340 36.15 -8.83 21.00
C PRO A 340 35.94 -8.43 19.52
N GLU A 341 35.70 -9.39 18.63
CA GLU A 341 35.52 -9.11 17.21
C GLU A 341 34.14 -8.50 16.93
N GLU A 342 33.11 -8.85 17.72
CA GLU A 342 31.77 -8.21 17.66
C GLU A 342 31.85 -6.74 18.11
N LYS A 343 32.78 -6.39 19.01
CA LYS A 343 33.01 -5.01 19.46
C LYS A 343 33.62 -4.10 18.40
N LEU A 344 34.34 -4.65 17.40
CA LEU A 344 35.10 -3.86 16.44
C LEU A 344 34.26 -2.91 15.58
N LEU A 345 33.07 -3.34 15.14
CA LEU A 345 32.18 -2.55 14.29
C LEU A 345 30.87 -2.16 14.96
N SER A 346 30.69 -2.44 16.25
CA SER A 346 29.64 -1.80 17.04
C SER A 346 29.85 -0.27 17.20
N LEU A 347 31.02 0.23 16.78
CA LEU A 347 31.50 1.61 16.92
C LEU A 347 31.35 2.48 15.69
N ILE A 348 30.51 2.11 14.71
CA ILE A 348 30.37 2.99 13.56
C ILE A 348 29.60 4.22 14.00
N HIS A 349 30.33 5.30 14.10
CA HIS A 349 29.81 6.63 14.36
C HIS A 349 28.71 6.93 13.31
N ILE A 350 27.48 6.99 13.78
CA ILE A 350 26.33 7.46 13.02
C ILE A 350 26.40 8.97 12.94
#